data_bf6e998d43ad0bc719bd871acbb43ea5
#
_entry.id   bf6e998d43ad0bc719bd871acbb43ea5
#
_cell.length_a   1.000
_cell.length_b   1.000
_cell.length_c   1.000
_cell.angle_alpha   90.00
_cell.angle_beta   90.00
_cell.angle_gamma   90.00
#
_symmetry.space_group_name_H-M   'P 1'
#
loop_
_entity.id
_entity.type
_entity.pdbx_description
1 polymer ?
#
loop_
_entity_poly.entity_id
_entity_poly.type
_entity_poly.pdbx_seq_one_letter_code
_entity_poly.pdbx_strand_id
1 'polypeptide(L)'
;NGEKITLSREIDVELYVNPVSEDTVELVYERNGKKYTAEIEPEYVEKYAIGITYSIQEGDSATIAEVVEEGPFEKAGGKKGDIIRAVNGTEIDGAKELKEYFTENPLKDKEIKVTIERDGETQELAMTPVLSSKGYSMGFSYNSARVEASPLETLEYSFAEIKYQITSVFKSLGLLFKGKLGVKDFSGPVGIVDI
;
A
#
# COMPACT_ATOMS: atom_id res chain seq x y z
N ASN A 1 0.58 -15.98 14.10
CA ASN A 1 0.12 -15.88 15.50
C ASN A 1 -1.13 -16.72 15.78
N GLY A 2 -1.42 -17.77 14.97
CA GLY A 2 -2.53 -18.69 15.18
C GLY A 2 -3.91 -18.20 14.71
N GLU A 3 -4.05 -16.96 14.27
CA GLU A 3 -5.31 -16.46 13.70
C GLU A 3 -5.51 -17.02 12.29
N LYS A 4 -6.70 -17.62 12.06
CA LYS A 4 -7.09 -18.12 10.76
C LYS A 4 -7.60 -16.98 9.90
N ILE A 5 -6.96 -16.77 8.75
CA ILE A 5 -7.35 -15.80 7.75
C ILE A 5 -8.21 -16.49 6.69
N THR A 6 -9.41 -16.03 6.48
CA THR A 6 -10.35 -16.53 5.46
C THR A 6 -10.56 -15.48 4.36
N LEU A 7 -10.60 -14.21 4.72
CA LEU A 7 -10.74 -13.07 3.81
C LEU A 7 -9.45 -12.25 3.82
N SER A 8 -9.01 -11.77 2.65
CA SER A 8 -7.77 -10.99 2.53
C SER A 8 -7.73 -9.76 3.46
N ARG A 9 -8.85 -9.06 3.61
CA ARG A 9 -8.97 -7.90 4.50
C ARG A 9 -8.83 -8.21 6.01
N GLU A 10 -8.96 -9.48 6.42
CA GLU A 10 -8.65 -9.88 7.79
C GLU A 10 -7.17 -9.70 8.11
N ILE A 11 -6.30 -9.80 7.09
CA ILE A 11 -4.85 -9.56 7.22
C ILE A 11 -4.61 -8.09 7.59
N ASP A 12 -5.27 -7.15 6.89
CA ASP A 12 -5.12 -5.72 7.14
C ASP A 12 -5.52 -5.36 8.57
N VAL A 13 -6.68 -5.89 9.01
CA VAL A 13 -7.16 -5.68 10.38
C VAL A 13 -6.22 -6.31 11.40
N GLU A 14 -5.71 -7.52 11.14
CA GLU A 14 -4.79 -8.18 12.06
C GLU A 14 -3.47 -7.42 12.19
N LEU A 15 -2.90 -7.00 11.07
CA LEU A 15 -1.66 -6.21 11.06
C LEU A 15 -1.84 -4.80 11.65
N TYR A 16 -3.05 -4.25 11.58
CA TYR A 16 -3.36 -2.97 12.23
C TYR A 16 -3.48 -3.12 13.75
N VAL A 17 -4.13 -4.18 14.24
CA VAL A 17 -4.32 -4.43 15.69
C VAL A 17 -3.04 -4.94 16.33
N ASN A 18 -2.33 -5.82 15.64
CA ASN A 18 -1.09 -6.47 16.05
C ASN A 18 -0.02 -6.19 14.99
N PRO A 19 0.58 -4.97 14.97
CA PRO A 19 1.61 -4.63 14.02
C PRO A 19 2.77 -5.60 14.09
N VAL A 20 3.38 -5.87 12.94
CA VAL A 20 4.60 -6.68 12.86
C VAL A 20 5.68 -5.99 13.70
N SER A 21 6.34 -6.78 14.55
CA SER A 21 7.48 -6.37 15.38
C SER A 21 8.77 -7.03 14.88
N GLU A 22 9.82 -6.97 15.67
CA GLU A 22 11.07 -7.71 15.44
C GLU A 22 10.96 -9.22 15.69
N ASP A 23 9.84 -9.64 16.31
CA ASP A 23 9.64 -11.04 16.65
C ASP A 23 9.38 -11.88 15.40
N THR A 24 9.92 -13.11 15.38
CA THR A 24 9.65 -14.09 14.32
C THR A 24 8.15 -14.36 14.18
N VAL A 25 7.66 -14.32 12.95
CA VAL A 25 6.28 -14.60 12.60
C VAL A 25 6.16 -15.98 11.98
N GLU A 26 5.37 -16.86 12.59
CA GLU A 26 4.96 -18.12 11.98
C GLU A 26 3.80 -17.87 11.01
N LEU A 27 4.02 -18.19 9.74
CA LEU A 27 3.03 -18.10 8.69
C LEU A 27 2.66 -19.48 8.17
N VAL A 28 1.40 -19.88 8.34
CA VAL A 28 0.87 -21.10 7.70
C VAL A 28 0.13 -20.68 6.43
N TYR A 29 0.54 -21.23 5.30
CA TYR A 29 -0.06 -20.95 3.99
C TYR A 29 -0.36 -22.22 3.22
N GLU A 30 -1.26 -22.13 2.24
CA GLU A 30 -1.61 -23.22 1.36
C GLU A 30 -1.09 -22.94 -0.06
N ARG A 31 -0.51 -23.97 -0.67
CA ARG A 31 -0.07 -23.96 -2.06
C ARG A 31 -0.41 -25.31 -2.70
N ASN A 32 -1.19 -25.28 -3.78
CA ASN A 32 -1.63 -26.51 -4.50
C ASN A 32 -2.32 -27.52 -3.56
N GLY A 33 -3.21 -27.06 -2.67
CA GLY A 33 -3.94 -27.88 -1.73
C GLY A 33 -3.12 -28.47 -0.57
N LYS A 34 -1.84 -28.09 -0.44
CA LYS A 34 -0.98 -28.52 0.66
C LYS A 34 -0.61 -27.36 1.56
N LYS A 35 -0.65 -27.62 2.87
CA LYS A 35 -0.25 -26.64 3.89
C LYS A 35 1.26 -26.68 4.11
N TYR A 36 1.81 -25.49 4.27
CA TYR A 36 3.21 -25.25 4.57
C TYR A 36 3.30 -24.28 5.73
N THR A 37 4.37 -24.37 6.50
CA THR A 37 4.70 -23.39 7.53
C THR A 37 6.03 -22.74 7.15
N ALA A 38 6.09 -21.42 7.30
CA ALA A 38 7.30 -20.64 7.16
C ALA A 38 7.50 -19.79 8.42
N GLU A 39 8.71 -19.73 8.90
CA GLU A 39 9.16 -18.77 9.90
C GLU A 39 9.75 -17.59 9.16
N ILE A 40 9.27 -16.38 9.49
CA ILE A 40 9.67 -15.14 8.86
C ILE A 40 10.29 -14.26 9.94
N GLU A 41 11.53 -13.83 9.71
CA GLU A 41 12.18 -12.79 10.51
C GLU A 41 11.89 -11.43 9.85
N PRO A 42 11.07 -10.57 10.49
CA PRO A 42 10.73 -9.28 9.89
C PRO A 42 11.93 -8.35 9.86
N GLU A 43 12.05 -7.59 8.76
CA GLU A 43 13.08 -6.58 8.62
C GLU A 43 12.51 -5.18 8.88
N TYR A 44 13.25 -4.34 9.60
CA TYR A 44 12.89 -2.94 9.76
C TYR A 44 13.15 -2.18 8.47
N VAL A 45 12.12 -1.58 7.92
CA VAL A 45 12.16 -0.85 6.65
C VAL A 45 11.67 0.58 6.81
N GLU A 46 12.31 1.48 6.11
CA GLU A 46 11.87 2.85 5.92
C GLU A 46 11.48 3.05 4.46
N LYS A 47 10.29 3.60 4.22
CA LYS A 47 9.81 3.91 2.88
C LYS A 47 9.74 5.41 2.71
N TYR A 48 10.35 5.88 1.65
CA TYR A 48 10.35 7.29 1.25
C TYR A 48 9.44 7.47 0.05
N ALA A 49 8.84 8.63 -0.08
CA ALA A 49 7.94 8.97 -1.18
C ALA A 49 8.17 10.41 -1.65
N ILE A 50 7.82 10.65 -2.91
CA ILE A 50 7.81 12.00 -3.50
C ILE A 50 6.41 12.61 -3.55
N GLY A 51 5.38 11.88 -3.07
CA GLY A 51 4.01 12.39 -2.96
C GLY A 51 3.25 12.38 -4.27
N ILE A 52 3.31 11.27 -5.02
CA ILE A 52 2.55 11.08 -6.27
C ILE A 52 1.81 9.74 -6.26
N THR A 53 0.71 9.67 -7.02
CA THR A 53 0.10 8.41 -7.47
C THR A 53 0.02 8.38 -8.99
N TYR A 54 0.08 7.18 -9.58
CA TYR A 54 -0.07 6.96 -11.02
C TYR A 54 -0.69 5.59 -11.27
N SER A 55 -1.37 5.43 -12.40
CA SER A 55 -1.94 4.13 -12.80
C SER A 55 -0.83 3.19 -13.27
N ILE A 56 -0.94 1.90 -12.95
CA ILE A 56 0.02 0.86 -13.36
C ILE A 56 -0.75 -0.19 -14.15
N GLN A 57 -1.25 0.19 -15.32
CA GLN A 57 -1.83 -0.75 -16.30
C GLN A 57 -0.83 -0.96 -17.44
N GLU A 58 -0.94 -2.11 -18.10
CA GLU A 58 -0.06 -2.41 -19.23
C GLU A 58 -0.33 -1.42 -20.39
N GLY A 59 0.72 -0.77 -20.87
CA GLY A 59 0.63 0.26 -21.90
C GLY A 59 0.32 1.67 -21.39
N ASP A 60 0.10 1.87 -20.09
CA ASP A 60 -0.11 3.20 -19.53
C ASP A 60 1.19 4.00 -19.53
N SER A 61 1.12 5.27 -19.91
CA SER A 61 2.19 6.23 -19.66
C SER A 61 2.32 6.48 -18.16
N ALA A 62 3.51 6.91 -17.71
CA ALA A 62 3.74 7.26 -16.31
C ALA A 62 3.10 8.63 -15.95
N THR A 63 1.79 8.75 -16.22
CA THR A 63 1.02 9.97 -15.99
C THR A 63 0.60 10.08 -14.52
N ILE A 64 0.88 11.23 -13.92
CA ILE A 64 0.57 11.52 -12.52
C ILE A 64 -0.94 11.70 -12.37
N ALA A 65 -1.57 10.79 -11.61
CA ALA A 65 -3.00 10.81 -11.32
C ALA A 65 -3.34 11.75 -10.17
N GLU A 66 -2.50 11.78 -9.12
CA GLU A 66 -2.68 12.65 -7.96
C GLU A 66 -1.33 13.11 -7.42
N VAL A 67 -1.33 14.28 -6.81
CA VAL A 67 -0.17 14.88 -6.14
C VAL A 67 -0.56 15.19 -4.70
N VAL A 68 0.26 14.78 -3.77
CA VAL A 68 0.07 15.08 -2.34
C VAL A 68 0.37 16.56 -2.09
N GLU A 69 -0.59 17.26 -1.51
CA GLU A 69 -0.46 18.68 -1.14
C GLU A 69 0.75 18.90 -0.21
N GLU A 70 1.54 19.91 -0.50
CA GLU A 70 2.82 20.20 0.17
C GLU A 70 3.86 19.05 0.12
N GLY A 71 3.64 18.05 -0.72
CA GLY A 71 4.59 16.98 -0.96
C GLY A 71 5.83 17.41 -1.74
N PRO A 72 6.90 16.59 -1.77
CA PRO A 72 8.12 16.92 -2.48
C PRO A 72 7.93 17.23 -3.96
N PHE A 73 7.09 16.45 -4.65
CA PHE A 73 6.83 16.62 -6.08
C PHE A 73 6.12 17.95 -6.37
N GLU A 74 5.08 18.30 -5.58
CA GLU A 74 4.38 19.57 -5.72
C GLU A 74 5.29 20.75 -5.44
N LYS A 75 6.08 20.71 -4.35
CA LYS A 75 7.05 21.77 -3.99
C LYS A 75 8.11 21.99 -5.06
N ALA A 76 8.47 20.95 -5.80
CA ALA A 76 9.37 21.04 -6.95
C ALA A 76 8.69 21.58 -8.22
N GLY A 77 7.38 21.87 -8.20
CA GLY A 77 6.60 22.39 -9.31
C GLY A 77 5.89 21.33 -10.14
N GLY A 78 5.87 20.07 -9.68
CA GLY A 78 5.13 18.97 -10.30
C GLY A 78 3.61 19.11 -10.11
N LYS A 79 2.85 18.60 -11.05
CA LYS A 79 1.40 18.70 -11.09
C LYS A 79 0.75 17.40 -11.55
N LYS A 80 -0.54 17.25 -11.21
CA LYS A 80 -1.39 16.24 -11.82
C LYS A 80 -1.42 16.40 -13.34
N GLY A 81 -1.32 15.28 -14.05
CA GLY A 81 -1.28 15.22 -15.50
C GLY A 81 0.13 15.27 -16.10
N ASP A 82 1.16 15.58 -15.33
CA ASP A 82 2.55 15.45 -15.79
C ASP A 82 2.85 13.99 -16.14
N ILE A 83 3.69 13.78 -17.14
CA ILE A 83 4.16 12.46 -17.54
C ILE A 83 5.62 12.34 -17.16
N ILE A 84 5.98 11.37 -16.33
CA ILE A 84 7.39 11.10 -16.00
C ILE A 84 8.07 10.46 -17.21
N ARG A 85 9.19 11.07 -17.66
CA ARG A 85 10.00 10.62 -18.78
C ARG A 85 11.37 10.11 -18.39
N ALA A 86 11.91 10.56 -17.25
CA ALA A 86 13.14 10.02 -16.70
C ALA A 86 13.24 10.23 -15.19
N VAL A 87 14.02 9.38 -14.52
CA VAL A 87 14.40 9.52 -13.11
C VAL A 87 15.92 9.36 -13.01
N ASN A 88 16.60 10.36 -12.47
CA ASN A 88 18.06 10.42 -12.35
C ASN A 88 18.79 10.12 -13.69
N GLY A 89 18.21 10.56 -14.81
CA GLY A 89 18.73 10.35 -16.14
C GLY A 89 18.41 8.97 -16.75
N THR A 90 17.75 8.09 -16.05
CA THR A 90 17.23 6.83 -16.60
C THR A 90 15.88 7.10 -17.27
N GLU A 91 15.76 6.83 -18.56
CA GLU A 91 14.52 6.99 -19.33
C GLU A 91 13.42 6.06 -18.82
N ILE A 92 12.19 6.55 -18.84
CA ILE A 92 10.98 5.85 -18.40
C ILE A 92 9.94 5.95 -19.51
N ASP A 93 9.65 4.85 -20.17
CA ASP A 93 8.68 4.80 -21.27
C ASP A 93 7.24 4.61 -20.79
N GLY A 94 7.05 4.06 -19.59
CA GLY A 94 5.70 3.81 -19.07
C GLY A 94 5.62 3.61 -17.56
N ALA A 95 4.40 3.49 -17.07
CA ALA A 95 4.09 3.35 -15.66
C ALA A 95 4.69 2.06 -15.05
N LYS A 96 4.77 0.99 -15.83
CA LYS A 96 5.38 -0.27 -15.41
C LYS A 96 6.88 -0.11 -15.16
N GLU A 97 7.58 0.53 -16.08
CA GLU A 97 9.02 0.80 -15.94
C GLU A 97 9.33 1.73 -14.77
N LEU A 98 8.48 2.75 -14.56
CA LEU A 98 8.61 3.60 -13.38
C LEU A 98 8.52 2.80 -12.08
N LYS A 99 7.58 1.86 -12.01
CA LYS A 99 7.45 0.96 -10.87
C LYS A 99 8.67 0.06 -10.70
N GLU A 100 9.16 -0.53 -11.79
CA GLU A 100 10.35 -1.38 -11.80
C GLU A 100 11.57 -0.58 -11.34
N TYR A 101 11.75 0.64 -11.89
CA TYR A 101 12.83 1.54 -11.49
C TYR A 101 12.84 1.81 -9.98
N PHE A 102 11.70 2.20 -9.39
CA PHE A 102 11.63 2.45 -7.95
C PHE A 102 11.70 1.18 -7.09
N THR A 103 11.41 0.03 -7.66
CA THR A 103 11.60 -1.25 -6.97
C THR A 103 13.09 -1.61 -6.87
N GLU A 104 13.83 -1.39 -7.95
CA GLU A 104 15.28 -1.65 -8.01
C GLU A 104 16.10 -0.53 -7.36
N ASN A 105 15.59 0.70 -7.38
CA ASN A 105 16.20 1.89 -6.83
C ASN A 105 15.29 2.54 -5.75
N PRO A 106 15.15 1.94 -4.57
CA PRO A 106 14.27 2.46 -3.53
C PRO A 106 14.63 3.90 -3.15
N LEU A 107 13.62 4.74 -3.04
CA LEU A 107 13.78 6.12 -2.60
C LEU A 107 14.38 6.19 -1.19
N LYS A 108 15.22 7.19 -0.97
CA LYS A 108 15.89 7.48 0.31
C LYS A 108 15.85 8.99 0.56
N ASP A 109 16.29 9.43 1.73
CA ASP A 109 16.51 10.84 2.06
C ASP A 109 17.73 11.37 1.27
N LYS A 110 17.58 11.42 -0.05
CA LYS A 110 18.60 11.91 -0.98
C LYS A 110 17.92 12.53 -2.18
N GLU A 111 18.42 13.69 -2.62
CA GLU A 111 17.90 14.39 -3.79
C GLU A 111 17.88 13.46 -5.02
N ILE A 112 16.75 13.49 -5.73
CA ILE A 112 16.55 12.86 -7.03
C ILE A 112 16.11 13.91 -8.05
N LYS A 113 16.37 13.63 -9.32
CA LYS A 113 15.94 14.42 -10.45
C LYS A 113 14.88 13.64 -11.23
N VAL A 114 13.76 14.28 -11.47
CA VAL A 114 12.65 13.70 -12.24
C VAL A 114 12.42 14.58 -13.47
N THR A 115 12.55 14.02 -14.66
CA THR A 115 12.19 14.70 -15.90
C THR A 115 10.73 14.42 -16.18
N ILE A 116 9.95 15.48 -16.30
CA ILE A 116 8.52 15.41 -16.67
C ILE A 116 8.29 15.99 -18.05
N GLU A 117 7.23 15.56 -18.68
CA GLU A 117 6.64 16.21 -19.87
C GLU A 117 5.30 16.82 -19.47
N ARG A 118 5.12 18.10 -19.79
CA ARG A 118 3.89 18.88 -19.60
C ARG A 118 3.66 19.72 -20.84
N ASP A 119 2.47 19.62 -21.45
CA ASP A 119 2.08 20.38 -22.66
C ASP A 119 3.08 20.23 -23.83
N GLY A 120 3.75 19.07 -23.93
CA GLY A 120 4.76 18.78 -24.94
C GLY A 120 6.16 19.33 -24.64
N GLU A 121 6.36 20.00 -23.53
CA GLU A 121 7.66 20.50 -23.06
C GLU A 121 8.22 19.63 -21.94
N THR A 122 9.52 19.40 -21.93
CA THR A 122 10.21 18.67 -20.86
C THR A 122 10.80 19.61 -19.83
N GLN A 123 10.66 19.26 -18.55
CA GLN A 123 11.20 19.99 -17.40
C GLN A 123 11.89 19.02 -16.46
N GLU A 124 13.02 19.40 -15.89
CA GLU A 124 13.68 18.65 -14.81
C GLU A 124 13.28 19.26 -13.44
N LEU A 125 12.76 18.42 -12.57
CA LEU A 125 12.39 18.76 -11.20
C LEU A 125 13.36 18.06 -10.26
N ALA A 126 14.00 18.82 -9.36
CA ALA A 126 14.85 18.28 -8.31
C ALA A 126 14.08 18.27 -6.98
N MET A 127 14.09 17.15 -6.26
CA MET A 127 13.40 17.02 -4.98
C MET A 127 14.05 15.98 -4.09
N THR A 128 13.90 16.15 -2.79
CA THR A 128 14.29 15.15 -1.79
C THR A 128 13.05 14.41 -1.31
N PRO A 129 12.97 13.07 -1.49
CA PRO A 129 11.88 12.28 -0.98
C PRO A 129 11.77 12.40 0.55
N VAL A 130 10.56 12.30 1.08
CA VAL A 130 10.30 12.35 2.52
C VAL A 130 9.93 10.98 3.06
N LEU A 131 10.24 10.73 4.32
CA LEU A 131 9.84 9.50 5.01
C LEU A 131 8.31 9.38 5.02
N SER A 132 7.78 8.40 4.32
CA SER A 132 6.33 8.13 4.19
C SER A 132 5.86 7.13 5.24
N SER A 133 6.63 6.08 5.47
CA SER A 133 6.32 5.09 6.50
C SER A 133 7.58 4.40 6.98
N LYS A 134 7.52 3.88 8.19
CA LYS A 134 8.57 3.04 8.77
C LYS A 134 7.97 1.96 9.64
N GLY A 135 8.61 0.81 9.71
CA GLY A 135 8.17 -0.31 10.53
C GLY A 135 8.76 -1.63 10.07
N TYR A 136 8.34 -2.70 10.71
CA TYR A 136 8.77 -4.04 10.34
C TYR A 136 7.96 -4.59 9.17
N SER A 137 8.63 -5.25 8.23
CA SER A 137 8.06 -5.84 7.03
C SER A 137 8.35 -7.34 7.00
N MET A 138 7.37 -8.14 6.61
CA MET A 138 7.55 -9.57 6.39
C MET A 138 8.17 -9.91 5.01
N GLY A 139 8.53 -8.90 4.21
CA GLY A 139 9.20 -9.09 2.91
C GLY A 139 8.32 -9.60 1.78
N PHE A 140 7.00 -9.63 1.93
CA PHE A 140 6.07 -9.99 0.86
C PHE A 140 4.87 -9.05 0.82
N SER A 141 4.22 -9.01 -0.34
CA SER A 141 2.93 -8.36 -0.55
C SER A 141 1.86 -9.38 -0.91
N TYR A 142 0.62 -9.07 -0.62
CA TYR A 142 -0.53 -9.91 -0.97
C TYR A 142 -1.57 -9.08 -1.72
N ASN A 143 -2.28 -9.75 -2.62
CA ASN A 143 -3.38 -9.15 -3.37
C ASN A 143 -4.67 -9.91 -3.11
N SER A 144 -5.79 -9.20 -3.15
CA SER A 144 -7.10 -9.83 -3.19
C SER A 144 -7.35 -10.40 -4.58
N ALA A 145 -7.68 -11.68 -4.68
CA ALA A 145 -8.17 -12.29 -5.90
C ALA A 145 -9.66 -12.59 -5.78
N ARG A 146 -10.40 -12.42 -6.89
CA ARG A 146 -11.76 -12.93 -6.97
C ARG A 146 -11.68 -14.44 -7.21
N VAL A 147 -12.38 -15.20 -6.39
CA VAL A 147 -12.51 -16.64 -6.53
C VAL A 147 -13.92 -16.94 -7.02
N GLU A 148 -14.03 -17.77 -8.07
CA GLU A 148 -15.32 -18.34 -8.43
C GLU A 148 -15.69 -19.36 -7.36
N ALA A 149 -16.81 -19.14 -6.69
CA ALA A 149 -17.27 -19.96 -5.59
C ALA A 149 -18.53 -20.73 -5.98
N SER A 150 -18.60 -21.99 -5.59
CA SER A 150 -19.84 -22.76 -5.65
C SER A 150 -20.91 -22.19 -4.70
N PRO A 151 -22.20 -22.53 -4.84
CA PRO A 151 -23.22 -22.02 -3.93
C PRO A 151 -22.98 -22.33 -2.46
N LEU A 152 -22.35 -23.47 -2.15
CA LEU A 152 -22.01 -23.85 -0.77
C LEU A 152 -20.84 -22.99 -0.23
N GLU A 153 -19.80 -22.80 -1.02
CA GLU A 153 -18.69 -21.93 -0.67
C GLU A 153 -19.13 -20.47 -0.53
N THR A 154 -20.10 -20.03 -1.34
CA THR A 154 -20.71 -18.69 -1.22
C THR A 154 -21.37 -18.51 0.15
N LEU A 155 -22.05 -19.54 0.67
CA LEU A 155 -22.60 -19.50 2.02
C LEU A 155 -21.50 -19.43 3.09
N GLU A 156 -20.44 -20.23 2.96
CA GLU A 156 -19.29 -20.18 3.89
C GLU A 156 -18.64 -18.80 3.90
N TYR A 157 -18.39 -18.20 2.72
CA TYR A 157 -17.84 -16.85 2.62
C TYR A 157 -18.80 -15.80 3.19
N SER A 158 -20.12 -15.97 3.04
CA SER A 158 -21.11 -15.06 3.61
C SER A 158 -21.08 -15.09 5.15
N PHE A 159 -20.95 -16.27 5.75
CA PHE A 159 -20.76 -16.39 7.20
C PHE A 159 -19.42 -15.83 7.67
N ALA A 160 -18.34 -16.06 6.91
CA ALA A 160 -17.03 -15.45 7.19
C ALA A 160 -17.10 -13.93 7.15
N GLU A 161 -17.85 -13.37 6.19
CA GLU A 161 -18.09 -11.92 6.08
C GLU A 161 -18.82 -11.36 7.31
N ILE A 162 -19.91 -11.98 7.73
CA ILE A 162 -20.65 -11.57 8.92
C ILE A 162 -19.76 -11.63 10.15
N LYS A 163 -19.01 -12.72 10.32
CA LYS A 163 -18.04 -12.87 11.41
C LYS A 163 -16.98 -11.76 11.37
N TYR A 164 -16.44 -11.47 10.18
CA TYR A 164 -15.47 -10.41 9.98
C TYR A 164 -16.03 -9.04 10.42
N GLN A 165 -17.24 -8.68 9.96
CA GLN A 165 -17.87 -7.41 10.30
C GLN A 165 -18.03 -7.26 11.84
N ILE A 166 -18.55 -8.28 12.49
CA ILE A 166 -18.73 -8.29 13.95
C ILE A 166 -17.37 -8.18 14.65
N THR A 167 -16.39 -9.00 14.26
CA THR A 167 -15.07 -9.03 14.89
C THR A 167 -14.34 -7.71 14.70
N SER A 168 -14.44 -7.08 13.52
CA SER A 168 -13.81 -5.79 13.21
C SER A 168 -14.36 -4.67 14.10
N VAL A 169 -15.68 -4.66 14.35
CA VAL A 169 -16.29 -3.70 15.28
C VAL A 169 -15.72 -3.89 16.69
N PHE A 170 -15.67 -5.12 17.18
CA PHE A 170 -15.12 -5.36 18.53
C PHE A 170 -13.62 -5.05 18.63
N LYS A 171 -12.82 -5.39 17.61
CA LYS A 171 -11.40 -5.01 17.54
C LYS A 171 -11.22 -3.49 17.54
N SER A 172 -12.01 -2.76 16.77
CA SER A 172 -11.99 -1.29 16.72
C SER A 172 -12.37 -0.66 18.07
N LEU A 173 -13.41 -1.17 18.72
CA LEU A 173 -13.77 -0.75 20.08
C LEU A 173 -12.65 -1.04 21.07
N GLY A 174 -12.01 -2.20 20.98
CA GLY A 174 -10.85 -2.55 21.80
C GLY A 174 -9.67 -1.58 21.63
N LEU A 175 -9.41 -1.12 20.42
CA LEU A 175 -8.39 -0.10 20.15
C LEU A 175 -8.77 1.28 20.71
N LEU A 176 -10.05 1.65 20.63
CA LEU A 176 -10.58 2.87 21.25
C LEU A 176 -10.36 2.85 22.77
N PHE A 177 -10.74 1.76 23.45
CA PHE A 177 -10.56 1.62 24.90
C PHE A 177 -9.09 1.59 25.33
N LYS A 178 -8.19 1.13 24.45
CA LYS A 178 -6.74 1.15 24.67
C LYS A 178 -6.11 2.51 24.35
N GLY A 179 -6.89 3.51 23.91
CA GLY A 179 -6.41 4.84 23.52
C GLY A 179 -5.54 4.85 22.24
N LYS A 180 -5.57 3.75 21.47
CA LYS A 180 -4.83 3.65 20.19
C LYS A 180 -5.58 4.28 19.02
N LEU A 181 -6.90 4.51 19.17
CA LEU A 181 -7.77 5.23 18.24
C LEU A 181 -8.46 6.37 18.97
N GLY A 182 -8.59 7.52 18.30
CA GLY A 182 -9.42 8.62 18.73
C GLY A 182 -10.82 8.54 18.14
N VAL A 183 -11.79 9.26 18.71
CA VAL A 183 -13.15 9.33 18.16
C VAL A 183 -13.17 9.91 16.75
N LYS A 184 -12.15 10.69 16.36
CA LYS A 184 -11.97 11.27 15.03
C LYS A 184 -11.60 10.23 13.96
N ASP A 185 -11.10 9.07 14.36
CA ASP A 185 -10.69 8.00 13.45
C ASP A 185 -11.89 7.11 13.03
N PHE A 186 -13.06 7.38 13.60
CA PHE A 186 -14.31 6.74 13.20
C PHE A 186 -15.01 7.56 12.12
N SER A 187 -14.75 7.24 10.87
CA SER A 187 -15.52 7.76 9.76
C SER A 187 -16.91 7.11 9.77
N GLY A 188 -17.92 7.89 10.17
CA GLY A 188 -19.32 7.51 9.96
C GLY A 188 -19.75 7.71 8.49
N PRO A 189 -20.99 7.35 8.12
CA PRO A 189 -21.52 7.55 6.76
C PRO A 189 -21.39 8.99 6.24
N VAL A 190 -21.29 9.95 7.14
CA VAL A 190 -21.10 11.38 6.81
C VAL A 190 -19.64 11.72 6.50
N GLY A 191 -18.65 11.00 7.06
CA GLY A 191 -17.23 11.21 6.79
C GLY A 191 -16.75 10.64 5.45
N ILE A 192 -17.60 9.90 4.74
CA ILE A 192 -17.30 9.36 3.39
C ILE A 192 -17.60 10.40 2.29
N VAL A 193 -18.31 11.48 2.61
CA VAL A 193 -18.75 12.50 1.64
C VAL A 193 -17.73 13.64 1.49
N ASP A 194 -16.76 13.74 2.39
CA ASP A 194 -15.75 14.81 2.41
C ASP A 194 -14.34 14.34 1.97
N ILE A 195 -14.26 13.30 1.09
CA ILE A 195 -12.99 12.86 0.48
C ILE A 195 -13.03 13.13 -1.02
#